data_7c827b48d8b64b24e9855904b9487288
#
_entry.id   7c827b48d8b64b24e9855904b9487288
#
_cell.length_a   1.000
_cell.length_b   1.000
_cell.length_c   1.000
_cell.angle_alpha   90.00
_cell.angle_beta   90.00
_cell.angle_gamma   90.00
#
_symmetry.space_group_name_H-M   'P 1'
#
loop_
_entity.id
_entity.type
_entity.pdbx_description
1 polymer ?
#
loop_
_entity_poly.entity_id
_entity_poly.type
_entity_poly.pdbx_seq_one_letter_code
_entity_poly.pdbx_strand_id
1 'polypeptide(L)'
;NTYGNNRKFTSFKVAEDSAYELLESVRPSIIISVIRGPFDALITMHSHLVQYANDFDCKIVFISSANVFDAYSKYPSYEFDKTLSESVYGRFQIKIEHSLQKLPKENLLLLRAPMVFGPQSPRVKEIKQLILDKAPIEVFPNLIINVSSGEKLCQQILLLLNQDRFGTYHLGSSDLVPHEEFIQEIVHKLRMGNPVYKRIYTTNENRYLAVLSKDNPLPQEITHSYKDCLDAHY
;
A
#
# COMPACT_ATOMS: atom_id res chain seq x y z
N ASN A 1 -5.83 20.89 -5.04
CA ASN A 1 -4.82 21.09 -4.01
C ASN A 1 -5.43 21.83 -2.80
N THR A 2 -5.54 21.13 -1.66
CA THR A 2 -6.20 21.66 -0.45
C THR A 2 -5.35 22.71 0.29
N TYR A 3 -4.02 22.71 0.03
CA TYR A 3 -3.06 23.50 0.85
C TYR A 3 -2.43 24.68 0.12
N GLY A 4 -2.59 24.80 -1.20
CA GLY A 4 -1.90 25.84 -1.99
C GLY A 4 -0.37 25.74 -1.91
N ASN A 5 0.33 26.70 -2.50
CA ASN A 5 1.79 26.80 -2.42
C ASN A 5 2.22 27.56 -1.15
N ASN A 6 3.13 26.95 -0.38
CA ASN A 6 3.75 27.58 0.79
C ASN A 6 5.09 26.90 1.11
N ARG A 7 5.75 27.25 2.22
CA ARG A 7 7.05 26.67 2.61
C ARG A 7 7.03 25.14 2.79
N LYS A 8 5.87 24.53 3.05
CA LYS A 8 5.69 23.09 3.30
C LYS A 8 5.05 22.36 2.12
N PHE A 9 4.32 23.06 1.27
CA PHE A 9 3.50 22.46 0.23
C PHE A 9 3.70 23.18 -1.10
N THR A 10 4.08 22.43 -2.11
CA THR A 10 4.16 22.88 -3.50
C THR A 10 3.06 22.17 -4.29
N SER A 11 2.32 22.92 -5.10
CA SER A 11 1.33 22.33 -6.00
C SER A 11 2.06 21.56 -7.09
N PHE A 12 1.61 20.35 -7.35
CA PHE A 12 2.17 19.48 -8.39
C PHE A 12 1.05 18.71 -9.08
N LYS A 13 1.01 18.80 -10.40
CA LYS A 13 0.06 18.08 -11.26
C LYS A 13 0.80 17.04 -12.06
N VAL A 14 0.61 15.76 -11.70
CA VAL A 14 1.35 14.61 -12.24
C VAL A 14 1.41 14.55 -13.77
N ALA A 15 0.33 14.97 -14.46
CA ALA A 15 0.23 14.89 -15.91
C ALA A 15 0.78 16.15 -16.63
N GLU A 16 1.03 17.24 -15.91
CA GLU A 16 1.38 18.55 -16.51
C GLU A 16 2.78 19.01 -16.09
N ASP A 17 3.16 18.74 -14.84
CA ASP A 17 4.39 19.28 -14.25
C ASP A 17 5.57 18.29 -14.36
N SER A 18 6.78 18.81 -14.50
CA SER A 18 8.00 18.01 -14.45
C SER A 18 8.39 17.71 -13.01
N ALA A 19 8.35 16.44 -12.63
CA ALA A 19 8.83 16.01 -11.31
C ALA A 19 10.34 16.28 -11.16
N TYR A 20 11.12 16.13 -12.21
CA TYR A 20 12.55 16.38 -12.18
C TYR A 20 12.88 17.84 -11.83
N GLU A 21 12.27 18.82 -12.52
CA GLU A 21 12.47 20.24 -12.25
C GLU A 21 12.06 20.63 -10.83
N LEU A 22 10.93 20.08 -10.34
CA LEU A 22 10.50 20.28 -8.96
C LEU A 22 11.58 19.78 -7.98
N LEU A 23 12.09 18.57 -8.20
CA LEU A 23 13.11 17.97 -7.33
C LEU A 23 14.43 18.74 -7.38
N GLU A 24 14.86 19.25 -8.56
CA GLU A 24 16.02 20.12 -8.65
C GLU A 24 15.86 21.40 -7.82
N SER A 25 14.67 21.96 -7.75
CA SER A 25 14.38 23.16 -6.96
C SER A 25 14.37 22.90 -5.45
N VAL A 26 13.92 21.70 -5.01
CA VAL A 26 13.76 21.33 -3.60
C VAL A 26 15.02 20.68 -3.02
N ARG A 27 15.77 19.95 -3.84
CA ARG A 27 17.01 19.22 -3.48
C ARG A 27 16.81 18.25 -2.30
N PRO A 28 15.79 17.34 -2.34
CA PRO A 28 15.59 16.39 -1.26
C PRO A 28 16.67 15.32 -1.25
N SER A 29 17.05 14.84 -0.07
CA SER A 29 17.88 13.65 0.11
C SER A 29 17.05 12.35 0.15
N ILE A 30 15.76 12.45 0.47
CA ILE A 30 14.82 11.33 0.51
C ILE A 30 13.52 11.75 -0.17
N ILE A 31 13.00 10.90 -1.06
CA ILE A 31 11.71 11.06 -1.71
C ILE A 31 10.78 9.92 -1.28
N ILE A 32 9.63 10.23 -0.70
CA ILE A 32 8.59 9.24 -0.38
C ILE A 32 7.47 9.36 -1.40
N SER A 33 7.31 8.34 -2.26
CA SER A 33 6.29 8.32 -3.29
C SER A 33 5.04 7.57 -2.84
N VAL A 34 3.93 8.32 -2.64
CA VAL A 34 2.58 7.81 -2.27
C VAL A 34 1.50 8.48 -3.12
N ILE A 35 1.83 8.83 -4.34
CA ILE A 35 0.98 9.61 -5.23
C ILE A 35 -0.04 8.75 -5.98
N ARG A 36 -1.19 9.34 -6.31
CA ARG A 36 -2.23 8.75 -7.15
C ARG A 36 -2.46 9.61 -8.39
N GLY A 37 -2.82 8.97 -9.50
CA GLY A 37 -3.07 9.66 -10.77
C GLY A 37 -3.24 8.68 -11.92
N PRO A 38 -3.31 9.18 -13.16
CA PRO A 38 -3.30 8.35 -14.37
C PRO A 38 -2.02 7.52 -14.44
N PHE A 39 -2.14 6.23 -14.79
CA PHE A 39 -1.01 5.31 -14.74
C PHE A 39 0.16 5.72 -15.63
N ASP A 40 -0.10 6.18 -16.84
CA ASP A 40 0.95 6.62 -17.76
C ASP A 40 1.72 7.83 -17.22
N ALA A 41 1.00 8.82 -16.69
CA ALA A 41 1.62 9.98 -16.06
C ALA A 41 2.47 9.59 -14.83
N LEU A 42 1.99 8.64 -14.03
CA LEU A 42 2.75 8.11 -12.89
C LEU A 42 4.00 7.35 -13.32
N ILE A 43 3.96 6.58 -14.41
CA ILE A 43 5.15 5.90 -14.95
C ILE A 43 6.19 6.95 -15.38
N THR A 44 5.78 7.99 -16.11
CA THR A 44 6.67 9.09 -16.52
C THR A 44 7.25 9.81 -15.30
N MET A 45 6.41 10.14 -14.33
CA MET A 45 6.87 10.77 -13.09
C MET A 45 7.93 9.91 -12.38
N HIS A 46 7.71 8.61 -12.23
CA HIS A 46 8.69 7.73 -11.58
C HIS A 46 9.98 7.58 -12.37
N SER A 47 9.96 7.71 -13.72
CA SER A 47 11.19 7.79 -14.50
C SER A 47 12.01 9.05 -14.18
N HIS A 48 11.35 10.18 -13.93
CA HIS A 48 12.00 11.40 -13.44
C HIS A 48 12.58 11.22 -12.02
N LEU A 49 11.88 10.49 -11.12
CA LEU A 49 12.43 10.18 -9.80
C LEU A 49 13.71 9.33 -9.91
N VAL A 50 13.70 8.31 -10.78
CA VAL A 50 14.88 7.46 -11.02
C VAL A 50 16.03 8.27 -11.57
N GLN A 51 15.77 9.13 -12.55
CA GLN A 51 16.80 10.02 -13.12
C GLN A 51 17.39 10.92 -12.04
N TYR A 52 16.54 11.62 -11.29
CA TYR A 52 16.99 12.50 -10.20
C TYR A 52 17.81 11.76 -9.14
N ALA A 53 17.36 10.56 -8.73
CA ALA A 53 18.08 9.77 -7.74
C ALA A 53 19.47 9.33 -8.21
N ASN A 54 19.64 9.04 -9.51
CA ASN A 54 20.95 8.74 -10.08
C ASN A 54 21.87 9.99 -10.17
N ASP A 55 21.28 11.14 -10.49
CA ASP A 55 22.06 12.38 -10.67
C ASP A 55 22.51 13.00 -9.32
N PHE A 56 21.74 12.80 -8.25
CA PHE A 56 21.94 13.48 -6.95
C PHE A 56 22.06 12.54 -5.75
N ASP A 57 22.26 11.24 -5.96
CA ASP A 57 22.39 10.23 -4.89
C ASP A 57 21.26 10.30 -3.85
N CYS A 58 20.02 10.35 -4.34
CA CYS A 58 18.83 10.52 -3.53
C CYS A 58 18.14 9.17 -3.27
N LYS A 59 17.73 8.92 -2.01
CA LYS A 59 16.99 7.72 -1.65
C LYS A 59 15.51 7.85 -2.04
N ILE A 60 14.98 6.81 -2.70
CA ILE A 60 13.56 6.70 -3.01
C ILE A 60 12.91 5.67 -2.10
N VAL A 61 11.84 6.07 -1.42
CA VAL A 61 10.91 5.21 -0.70
C VAL A 61 9.64 5.06 -1.51
N PHE A 62 9.38 3.89 -2.02
CA PHE A 62 8.22 3.62 -2.85
C PHE A 62 7.22 2.70 -2.13
N ILE A 63 5.98 3.16 -1.98
CA ILE A 63 4.89 2.37 -1.41
C ILE A 63 4.19 1.62 -2.55
N SER A 64 4.56 0.36 -2.70
CA SER A 64 3.93 -0.59 -3.61
C SER A 64 2.76 -1.32 -2.94
N SER A 65 2.26 -2.40 -3.53
CA SER A 65 1.05 -3.09 -3.10
C SER A 65 1.21 -4.61 -3.14
N ALA A 66 0.49 -5.32 -2.29
CA ALA A 66 0.31 -6.77 -2.39
C ALA A 66 -0.24 -7.24 -3.75
N ASN A 67 -0.91 -6.35 -4.50
CA ASN A 67 -1.44 -6.66 -5.83
C ASN A 67 -0.37 -7.00 -6.88
N VAL A 68 0.92 -6.78 -6.59
CA VAL A 68 2.01 -7.25 -7.46
C VAL A 68 2.09 -8.79 -7.50
N PHE A 69 1.37 -9.47 -6.60
CA PHE A 69 1.30 -10.92 -6.47
C PHE A 69 -0.09 -11.50 -6.70
N ASP A 70 -1.05 -10.76 -7.23
CA ASP A 70 -2.44 -11.22 -7.31
C ASP A 70 -2.68 -12.40 -8.26
N ALA A 71 -1.70 -12.75 -9.09
CA ALA A 71 -1.69 -13.99 -9.87
C ALA A 71 -1.28 -15.23 -9.04
N TYR A 72 -0.61 -15.05 -7.91
CA TYR A 72 -0.22 -16.15 -7.00
C TYR A 72 -1.26 -16.28 -5.89
N SER A 73 -2.20 -17.18 -6.05
CA SER A 73 -3.34 -17.26 -5.16
C SER A 73 -3.29 -18.39 -4.12
N LYS A 74 -2.29 -19.30 -4.19
CA LYS A 74 -2.28 -20.49 -3.33
C LYS A 74 -1.65 -20.30 -1.96
N TYR A 75 -0.78 -19.30 -1.81
CA TYR A 75 -0.01 -19.02 -0.59
C TYR A 75 0.22 -17.52 -0.44
N PRO A 76 0.48 -17.01 0.78
CA PRO A 76 0.97 -15.65 0.95
C PRO A 76 2.34 -15.50 0.26
N SER A 77 2.64 -14.28 -0.20
CA SER A 77 3.89 -13.96 -0.90
C SER A 77 4.93 -13.35 0.01
N TYR A 78 6.20 -13.60 -0.30
CA TYR A 78 7.37 -13.11 0.44
C TYR A 78 8.20 -12.17 -0.42
N GLU A 79 9.22 -11.50 0.17
CA GLU A 79 9.93 -10.37 -0.43
C GLU A 79 10.60 -10.71 -1.78
N PHE A 80 11.18 -11.91 -1.90
CA PHE A 80 11.90 -12.34 -3.11
C PHE A 80 11.06 -13.19 -4.07
N ASP A 81 9.77 -13.36 -3.80
CA ASP A 81 8.90 -14.03 -4.75
C ASP A 81 8.81 -13.20 -6.04
N LYS A 82 8.73 -13.89 -7.16
CA LYS A 82 8.60 -13.26 -8.47
C LYS A 82 7.26 -12.54 -8.56
N THR A 83 7.27 -11.24 -8.81
CA THR A 83 6.05 -10.46 -9.02
C THR A 83 5.33 -10.88 -10.28
N LEU A 84 4.04 -11.14 -10.19
CA LEU A 84 3.14 -11.43 -11.29
C LEU A 84 1.72 -10.99 -10.91
N SER A 85 1.06 -10.25 -11.79
CA SER A 85 -0.29 -9.73 -11.56
C SER A 85 -1.18 -9.87 -12.78
N GLU A 86 -2.43 -10.24 -12.55
CA GLU A 86 -3.49 -10.26 -13.55
C GLU A 86 -4.23 -8.92 -13.62
N SER A 87 -4.22 -8.13 -12.54
CA SER A 87 -4.87 -6.84 -12.49
C SER A 87 -4.07 -5.75 -13.23
N VAL A 88 -4.78 -4.77 -13.79
CA VAL A 88 -4.15 -3.59 -14.41
C VAL A 88 -3.32 -2.83 -13.39
N TYR A 89 -3.85 -2.68 -12.17
CA TYR A 89 -3.18 -1.98 -11.09
C TYR A 89 -1.89 -2.68 -10.64
N GLY A 90 -1.92 -4.00 -10.45
CA GLY A 90 -0.73 -4.74 -10.04
C GLY A 90 0.35 -4.73 -11.11
N ARG A 91 -0.01 -4.90 -12.41
CA ARG A 91 0.96 -4.76 -13.52
C ARG A 91 1.57 -3.37 -13.60
N PHE A 92 0.79 -2.32 -13.33
CA PHE A 92 1.30 -0.95 -13.23
C PHE A 92 2.32 -0.82 -12.09
N GLN A 93 2.02 -1.33 -10.90
CA GLN A 93 2.95 -1.32 -9.76
C GLN A 93 4.25 -2.07 -10.07
N ILE A 94 4.16 -3.24 -10.72
CA ILE A 94 5.33 -4.02 -11.16
C ILE A 94 6.22 -3.21 -12.11
N LYS A 95 5.65 -2.45 -13.05
CA LYS A 95 6.43 -1.60 -13.95
C LYS A 95 7.25 -0.54 -13.19
N ILE A 96 6.64 0.08 -12.18
CA ILE A 96 7.35 1.07 -11.35
C ILE A 96 8.43 0.37 -10.52
N GLU A 97 8.12 -0.74 -9.85
CA GLU A 97 9.11 -1.52 -9.08
C GLU A 97 10.35 -1.85 -9.94
N HIS A 98 10.14 -2.38 -11.15
CA HIS A 98 11.22 -2.73 -12.07
C HIS A 98 12.06 -1.50 -12.51
N SER A 99 11.44 -0.33 -12.64
CA SER A 99 12.17 0.90 -12.94
C SER A 99 13.04 1.33 -11.76
N LEU A 100 12.49 1.31 -10.56
CA LEU A 100 13.18 1.71 -9.33
C LEU A 100 14.30 0.72 -8.93
N GLN A 101 14.13 -0.57 -9.19
CA GLN A 101 15.13 -1.61 -8.90
C GLN A 101 16.42 -1.50 -9.74
N LYS A 102 16.48 -0.57 -10.70
CA LYS A 102 17.70 -0.23 -11.43
C LYS A 102 18.61 0.73 -10.65
N LEU A 103 18.09 1.37 -9.60
CA LEU A 103 18.88 2.20 -8.70
C LEU A 103 19.88 1.37 -7.88
N PRO A 104 20.97 1.99 -7.38
CA PRO A 104 21.78 1.39 -6.32
C PRO A 104 20.90 0.91 -5.16
N LYS A 105 21.25 -0.22 -4.54
CA LYS A 105 20.42 -0.84 -3.49
C LYS A 105 20.13 0.11 -2.33
N GLU A 106 21.14 0.87 -1.93
CA GLU A 106 21.10 1.85 -0.83
C GLU A 106 20.13 3.00 -1.11
N ASN A 107 19.87 3.28 -2.39
CA ASN A 107 19.00 4.37 -2.83
C ASN A 107 17.53 3.94 -3.02
N LEU A 108 17.19 2.68 -2.70
CA LEU A 108 15.82 2.19 -2.81
C LEU A 108 15.33 1.53 -1.53
N LEU A 109 14.23 2.02 -1.00
CA LEU A 109 13.39 1.33 -0.01
C LEU A 109 12.03 1.03 -0.64
N LEU A 110 11.83 -0.23 -1.06
CA LEU A 110 10.62 -0.71 -1.70
C LEU A 110 9.71 -1.36 -0.64
N LEU A 111 8.52 -0.80 -0.46
CA LEU A 111 7.60 -1.20 0.60
C LEU A 111 6.30 -1.74 -0.01
N ARG A 112 6.06 -3.04 0.08
CA ARG A 112 4.81 -3.65 -0.38
C ARG A 112 3.81 -3.68 0.75
N ALA A 113 2.77 -2.87 0.61
CA ALA A 113 1.71 -2.73 1.60
C ALA A 113 0.53 -3.66 1.30
N PRO A 114 -0.11 -4.24 2.34
CA PRO A 114 -1.33 -5.03 2.21
C PRO A 114 -2.54 -4.10 2.02
N MET A 115 -3.74 -4.66 2.19
CA MET A 115 -4.95 -3.84 2.28
C MET A 115 -4.90 -2.94 3.51
N VAL A 116 -5.12 -1.65 3.31
CA VAL A 116 -5.08 -0.64 4.38
C VAL A 116 -6.49 -0.25 4.78
N PHE A 117 -6.75 -0.36 6.08
CA PHE A 117 -8.01 0.02 6.70
C PHE A 117 -7.76 1.10 7.76
N GLY A 118 -8.83 1.75 8.19
CA GLY A 118 -8.82 2.78 9.22
C GLY A 118 -10.04 3.66 9.11
N PRO A 119 -10.41 4.41 10.15
CA PRO A 119 -11.67 5.16 10.22
C PRO A 119 -11.92 6.10 9.04
N GLN A 120 -10.84 6.68 8.51
CA GLN A 120 -10.85 7.62 7.39
C GLN A 120 -10.46 7.00 6.04
N SER A 121 -10.17 5.70 6.00
CA SER A 121 -9.78 5.03 4.77
C SER A 121 -10.93 5.02 3.75
N PRO A 122 -10.62 5.08 2.44
CA PRO A 122 -11.66 5.00 1.41
C PRO A 122 -12.55 3.77 1.54
N ARG A 123 -11.96 2.62 1.89
CA ARG A 123 -12.69 1.35 2.07
C ARG A 123 -13.72 1.42 3.21
N VAL A 124 -13.34 1.99 4.35
CA VAL A 124 -14.27 2.13 5.49
C VAL A 124 -15.34 3.18 5.20
N LYS A 125 -15.00 4.25 4.47
CA LYS A 125 -16.00 5.24 4.02
C LYS A 125 -17.02 4.60 3.07
N GLU A 126 -16.56 3.75 2.15
CA GLU A 126 -17.43 2.99 1.24
C GLU A 126 -18.34 2.04 2.03
N ILE A 127 -17.82 1.28 2.98
CA ILE A 127 -18.61 0.41 3.85
C ILE A 127 -19.69 1.21 4.58
N LYS A 128 -19.33 2.35 5.20
CA LYS A 128 -20.29 3.24 5.87
C LYS A 128 -21.40 3.71 4.92
N GLN A 129 -21.03 4.10 3.70
CA GLN A 129 -22.00 4.55 2.70
C GLN A 129 -22.94 3.43 2.27
N LEU A 130 -22.42 2.22 2.01
CA LEU A 130 -23.24 1.06 1.67
C LEU A 130 -24.25 0.72 2.76
N ILE A 131 -23.84 0.81 4.05
CA ILE A 131 -24.76 0.61 5.17
C ILE A 131 -25.88 1.66 5.18
N LEU A 132 -25.54 2.95 4.99
CA LEU A 132 -26.53 4.04 4.93
C LEU A 132 -27.51 3.87 3.79
N ASP A 133 -27.02 3.45 2.63
CA ASP A 133 -27.81 3.23 1.41
C ASP A 133 -28.60 1.90 1.45
N LYS A 134 -28.45 1.10 2.51
CA LYS A 134 -29.00 -0.26 2.64
C LYS A 134 -28.60 -1.16 1.47
N ALA A 135 -27.43 -0.89 0.87
CA ALA A 135 -26.84 -1.67 -0.20
C ALA A 135 -25.98 -2.82 0.37
N PRO A 136 -25.89 -3.96 -0.34
CA PRO A 136 -25.11 -5.09 0.14
C PRO A 136 -23.61 -4.80 0.13
N ILE A 137 -22.91 -5.21 1.20
CA ILE A 137 -21.44 -5.16 1.29
C ILE A 137 -20.91 -6.44 0.66
N GLU A 138 -20.08 -6.28 -0.38
CA GLU A 138 -19.42 -7.43 -1.01
C GLU A 138 -18.29 -7.96 -0.11
N VAL A 139 -18.34 -9.26 0.18
CA VAL A 139 -17.33 -9.97 0.94
C VAL A 139 -16.86 -11.20 0.19
N PHE A 140 -15.60 -11.56 0.38
CA PHE A 140 -14.94 -12.66 -0.32
C PHE A 140 -14.52 -13.73 0.70
N PRO A 141 -15.37 -14.76 0.97
CA PRO A 141 -15.12 -15.74 2.03
C PRO A 141 -13.81 -16.53 1.86
N ASN A 142 -13.46 -16.83 0.60
CA ASN A 142 -12.25 -17.59 0.27
C ASN A 142 -11.00 -16.72 0.04
N LEU A 143 -11.09 -15.39 0.26
CA LEU A 143 -9.94 -14.50 0.15
C LEU A 143 -9.29 -14.34 1.52
N ILE A 144 -8.05 -14.79 1.62
CA ILE A 144 -7.20 -14.65 2.81
C ILE A 144 -6.27 -13.47 2.60
N ILE A 145 -6.26 -12.55 3.56
CA ILE A 145 -5.49 -11.31 3.49
C ILE A 145 -4.65 -11.10 4.75
N ASN A 146 -3.60 -10.32 4.66
CA ASN A 146 -3.10 -9.54 5.79
C ASN A 146 -3.52 -8.09 5.61
N VAL A 147 -3.49 -7.32 6.67
CA VAL A 147 -4.02 -5.96 6.69
C VAL A 147 -3.09 -5.01 7.44
N SER A 148 -3.31 -3.71 7.28
CA SER A 148 -2.71 -2.71 8.15
C SER A 148 -3.66 -1.53 8.36
N SER A 149 -3.36 -0.70 9.35
CA SER A 149 -3.94 0.65 9.46
C SER A 149 -2.93 1.69 8.96
N GLY A 150 -3.42 2.88 8.61
CA GLY A 150 -2.55 3.98 8.20
C GLY A 150 -1.53 4.33 9.28
N GLU A 151 -1.91 4.28 10.56
CA GLU A 151 -1.03 4.53 11.69
C GLU A 151 0.08 3.48 11.79
N LYS A 152 -0.27 2.18 11.76
CA LYS A 152 0.69 1.08 11.82
C LYS A 152 1.67 1.10 10.64
N LEU A 153 1.20 1.40 9.43
CA LEU A 153 2.08 1.59 8.28
C LEU A 153 3.05 2.74 8.49
N CYS A 154 2.58 3.89 8.98
CA CYS A 154 3.46 5.02 9.26
C CYS A 154 4.53 4.67 10.30
N GLN A 155 4.18 3.92 11.35
CA GLN A 155 5.14 3.45 12.35
C GLN A 155 6.21 2.55 11.73
N GLN A 156 5.81 1.58 10.90
CA GLN A 156 6.72 0.68 10.18
C GLN A 156 7.65 1.45 9.22
N ILE A 157 7.10 2.36 8.42
CA ILE A 157 7.87 3.18 7.46
C ILE A 157 8.86 4.08 8.20
N LEU A 158 8.41 4.75 9.26
CA LEU A 158 9.26 5.67 10.03
C LEU A 158 10.43 4.95 10.67
N LEU A 159 10.21 3.75 11.23
CA LEU A 159 11.30 2.96 11.79
C LEU A 159 12.34 2.59 10.73
N LEU A 160 11.90 2.08 9.56
CA LEU A 160 12.79 1.70 8.47
C LEU A 160 13.62 2.90 7.97
N LEU A 161 13.01 4.09 7.90
CA LEU A 161 13.69 5.33 7.56
C LEU A 161 14.71 5.73 8.62
N ASN A 162 14.33 5.70 9.90
CA ASN A 162 15.22 6.08 11.01
C ASN A 162 16.43 5.13 11.16
N GLN A 163 16.28 3.88 10.72
CA GLN A 163 17.36 2.89 10.69
C GLN A 163 18.12 2.89 9.36
N ASP A 164 17.84 3.84 8.48
CA ASP A 164 18.43 3.95 7.13
C ASP A 164 18.37 2.63 6.33
N ARG A 165 17.25 1.88 6.48
CA ARG A 165 17.07 0.60 5.78
C ARG A 165 16.89 0.80 4.28
N PHE A 166 17.26 -0.21 3.50
CA PHE A 166 17.12 -0.26 2.04
C PHE A 166 16.70 -1.67 1.59
N GLY A 167 16.30 -1.80 0.32
CA GLY A 167 15.82 -3.05 -0.25
C GLY A 167 14.30 -3.19 -0.15
N THR A 168 13.79 -4.42 -0.22
CA THR A 168 12.35 -4.70 -0.27
C THR A 168 11.85 -5.21 1.08
N TYR A 169 10.77 -4.60 1.57
CA TYR A 169 10.09 -5.00 2.80
C TYR A 169 8.61 -5.24 2.53
N HIS A 170 8.05 -6.26 3.17
CA HIS A 170 6.62 -6.48 3.26
C HIS A 170 6.10 -5.86 4.55
N LEU A 171 5.09 -5.00 4.44
CA LEU A 171 4.47 -4.30 5.57
C LEU A 171 3.14 -4.95 5.93
N GLY A 172 2.60 -4.58 7.11
CA GLY A 172 1.29 -4.99 7.56
C GLY A 172 1.31 -5.94 8.74
N SER A 173 0.16 -6.58 9.00
CA SER A 173 0.04 -7.57 10.07
C SER A 173 0.86 -8.82 9.77
N SER A 174 1.37 -9.44 10.83
CA SER A 174 2.14 -10.69 10.75
C SER A 174 1.28 -11.94 10.63
N ASP A 175 -0.01 -11.79 10.81
CA ASP A 175 -1.03 -12.84 10.73
C ASP A 175 -1.98 -12.62 9.56
N LEU A 176 -2.80 -13.62 9.31
CA LEU A 176 -3.74 -13.67 8.20
C LEU A 176 -5.17 -13.74 8.72
N VAL A 177 -6.10 -13.20 7.94
CA VAL A 177 -7.53 -13.23 8.24
C VAL A 177 -8.35 -13.42 6.96
N PRO A 178 -9.47 -14.20 6.99
CA PRO A 178 -10.43 -14.19 5.91
C PRO A 178 -11.04 -12.80 5.70
N HIS A 179 -11.13 -12.34 4.46
CA HIS A 179 -11.67 -11.02 4.13
C HIS A 179 -13.08 -10.80 4.69
N GLU A 180 -13.96 -11.81 4.59
CA GLU A 180 -15.31 -11.73 5.14
C GLU A 180 -15.28 -11.47 6.65
N GLU A 181 -14.49 -12.25 7.40
CA GLU A 181 -14.36 -12.12 8.85
C GLU A 181 -13.89 -10.72 9.24
N PHE A 182 -12.84 -10.23 8.57
CA PHE A 182 -12.29 -8.90 8.85
C PHE A 182 -13.30 -7.77 8.56
N ILE A 183 -14.05 -7.85 7.46
CA ILE A 183 -15.08 -6.86 7.13
C ILE A 183 -16.23 -6.91 8.15
N GLN A 184 -16.64 -8.09 8.59
CA GLN A 184 -17.69 -8.24 9.62
C GLN A 184 -17.24 -7.61 10.95
N GLU A 185 -15.99 -7.78 11.35
CA GLU A 185 -15.41 -7.15 12.53
C GLU A 185 -15.40 -5.61 12.43
N ILE A 186 -15.02 -5.05 11.28
CA ILE A 186 -15.11 -3.60 11.02
C ILE A 186 -16.55 -3.12 11.18
N VAL A 187 -17.50 -3.78 10.53
CA VAL A 187 -18.92 -3.42 10.60
C VAL A 187 -19.45 -3.47 12.03
N HIS A 188 -19.08 -4.49 12.78
CA HIS A 188 -19.44 -4.60 14.20
C HIS A 188 -18.90 -3.39 15.01
N LYS A 189 -17.64 -3.00 14.78
CA LYS A 189 -17.03 -1.83 15.44
C LYS A 189 -17.67 -0.50 15.03
N LEU A 190 -18.17 -0.39 13.80
CA LEU A 190 -18.88 0.81 13.34
C LEU A 190 -20.24 1.02 14.04
N ARG A 191 -20.84 0.00 14.62
CA ARG A 191 -22.15 0.04 15.32
C ARG A 191 -23.28 0.66 14.48
N MET A 192 -23.24 0.48 13.16
CA MET A 192 -24.19 1.08 12.21
C MET A 192 -25.35 0.15 11.83
N GLY A 193 -25.67 -0.85 12.66
CA GLY A 193 -26.78 -1.80 12.45
C GLY A 193 -26.33 -3.10 11.79
N ASN A 194 -27.28 -3.82 11.20
CA ASN A 194 -27.06 -5.12 10.57
C ASN A 194 -27.10 -4.99 9.04
N PRO A 195 -25.96 -4.86 8.37
CA PRO A 195 -25.93 -4.76 6.91
C PRO A 195 -26.21 -6.11 6.24
N VAL A 196 -26.56 -6.05 4.97
CA VAL A 196 -26.66 -7.23 4.12
C VAL A 196 -25.28 -7.51 3.54
N TYR A 197 -24.83 -8.76 3.59
CA TYR A 197 -23.58 -9.20 2.96
C TYR A 197 -23.87 -9.94 1.66
N LYS A 198 -23.17 -9.59 0.60
CA LYS A 198 -23.14 -10.32 -0.67
C LYS A 198 -21.83 -11.10 -0.76
N ARG A 199 -21.92 -12.42 -0.53
CA ARG A 199 -20.77 -13.31 -0.63
C ARG A 199 -20.41 -13.57 -2.09
N ILE A 200 -19.16 -13.29 -2.45
CA ILE A 200 -18.61 -13.52 -3.79
C ILE A 200 -17.54 -14.60 -3.70
N TYR A 201 -17.76 -15.69 -4.42
CA TYR A 201 -16.80 -16.78 -4.56
C TYR A 201 -16.17 -16.71 -5.94
N THR A 202 -14.89 -16.42 -6.01
CA THR A 202 -14.13 -16.38 -7.27
C THR A 202 -13.56 -17.76 -7.62
N THR A 203 -13.35 -18.58 -6.61
CA THR A 203 -12.86 -19.99 -6.71
C THR A 203 -13.46 -20.81 -5.58
N ASN A 204 -13.37 -22.15 -5.68
CA ASN A 204 -13.76 -23.05 -4.61
C ASN A 204 -12.67 -23.23 -3.53
N GLU A 205 -11.46 -22.75 -3.80
CA GLU A 205 -10.30 -22.84 -2.90
C GLU A 205 -9.97 -21.47 -2.30
N ASN A 206 -9.26 -21.50 -1.18
CA ASN A 206 -8.73 -20.27 -0.59
C ASN A 206 -7.73 -19.59 -1.54
N ARG A 207 -7.88 -18.30 -1.67
CA ARG A 207 -6.95 -17.40 -2.39
C ARG A 207 -6.27 -16.49 -1.40
N TYR A 208 -4.99 -16.23 -1.62
CA TYR A 208 -4.21 -15.35 -0.78
C TYR A 208 -3.88 -14.06 -1.54
N LEU A 209 -4.24 -12.92 -0.97
CA LEU A 209 -3.74 -11.61 -1.35
C LEU A 209 -3.07 -11.02 -0.11
N ALA A 210 -1.93 -11.59 0.23
CA ALA A 210 -1.21 -11.30 1.46
C ALA A 210 0.30 -11.27 1.21
N VAL A 211 0.97 -10.33 1.85
CA VAL A 211 2.41 -10.16 1.82
C VAL A 211 2.95 -10.31 3.25
N LEU A 212 3.69 -11.36 3.48
CA LEU A 212 4.30 -11.64 4.79
C LEU A 212 5.81 -11.40 4.72
N SER A 213 6.39 -11.00 5.82
CA SER A 213 7.83 -10.79 5.94
C SER A 213 8.52 -12.09 6.31
N LYS A 214 9.62 -12.41 5.60
CA LYS A 214 10.46 -13.57 5.85
C LYS A 214 11.94 -13.22 5.79
N ASP A 215 12.36 -12.54 4.75
CA ASP A 215 13.77 -12.27 4.47
C ASP A 215 14.23 -10.95 5.09
N ASN A 216 13.30 -10.00 5.22
CA ASN A 216 13.53 -8.70 5.86
C ASN A 216 12.50 -8.48 6.99
N PRO A 217 12.58 -9.25 8.11
CA PRO A 217 11.59 -9.15 9.17
C PRO A 217 11.63 -7.77 9.83
N LEU A 218 10.44 -7.27 10.12
CA LEU A 218 10.29 -6.06 10.90
C LEU A 218 10.60 -6.35 12.38
N PRO A 219 11.19 -5.39 13.12
CA PRO A 219 11.37 -5.51 14.56
C PRO A 219 10.08 -5.80 15.30
N GLN A 220 10.18 -6.59 16.36
CA GLN A 220 9.00 -7.06 17.10
C GLN A 220 8.17 -5.91 17.67
N GLU A 221 8.78 -4.79 18.02
CA GLU A 221 8.14 -3.61 18.62
C GLU A 221 7.12 -2.94 17.67
N ILE A 222 7.26 -3.13 16.36
CA ILE A 222 6.35 -2.59 15.34
C ILE A 222 5.59 -3.67 14.58
N THR A 223 5.77 -4.92 14.96
CA THR A 223 4.97 -6.03 14.47
C THR A 223 3.59 -5.97 15.12
N HIS A 224 2.55 -6.19 14.35
CA HIS A 224 1.17 -6.14 14.82
C HIS A 224 0.33 -7.25 14.19
N SER A 225 -0.77 -7.62 14.85
CA SER A 225 -1.80 -8.51 14.34
C SER A 225 -2.86 -7.75 13.55
N TYR A 226 -3.72 -8.47 12.82
CA TYR A 226 -4.88 -7.83 12.18
C TYR A 226 -5.84 -7.23 13.22
N LYS A 227 -5.90 -7.80 14.44
CA LYS A 227 -6.74 -7.29 15.53
C LYS A 227 -6.29 -5.91 16.00
N ASP A 228 -4.98 -5.68 16.05
CA ASP A 228 -4.45 -4.36 16.39
C ASP A 228 -4.87 -3.26 15.39
N CYS A 229 -5.18 -3.64 14.15
CA CYS A 229 -5.74 -2.73 13.16
C CYS A 229 -7.21 -2.39 13.41
N LEU A 230 -7.93 -3.24 14.14
CA LEU A 230 -9.32 -3.03 14.54
C LEU A 230 -9.46 -2.19 15.82
N ASP A 231 -8.39 -2.03 16.59
CA ASP A 231 -8.40 -1.22 17.81
C ASP A 231 -8.31 0.29 17.52
N ALA A 232 -8.09 0.67 16.27
CA ALA A 232 -8.29 2.04 15.84
C ALA A 232 -9.75 2.47 16.09
N HIS A 233 -9.96 3.67 16.57
CA HIS A 233 -11.30 4.22 16.84
C HIS A 233 -12.08 4.37 15.53
N TYR A 234 -12.97 3.43 15.24
CA TYR A 234 -13.90 3.45 14.10
C TYR A 234 -15.15 4.28 14.38
#